data_6dd5d1f3c85c29a9d5c072939e538343
#
_entry.id   6dd5d1f3c85c29a9d5c072939e538343
#
_cell.length_a   1.000
_cell.length_b   1.000
_cell.length_c   1.000
_cell.angle_alpha   90.00
_cell.angle_beta   90.00
_cell.angle_gamma   90.00
#
_symmetry.space_group_name_H-M   'P 1'
#
loop_
_entity.id
_entity.type
_entity.pdbx_description
1 polymer ?
#
loop_
_entity_poly.entity_id
_entity_poly.type
_entity_poly.pdbx_seq_one_letter_code
_entity_poly.pdbx_strand_id
1 'polypeptide(L)'
;MCELTVRWEIMDLELLSERIWNRDRAKRGAYIKRTMGLFLVVALVVCNVGESQEWAQKMFKTTTYNFGNLARGSKPEFKFDLTNRYKDEVHIAGVRSSCGCTIVEITKSTLKHLETGQIICRFDTISHIGAKKSVVTVTFDRPYTTEVQLMVSGFVRRDVVMQPGVVEFGQVRKGVAVERKIQIEYAGRPDWQIVDVRSNNTDYEVKLEPSKRLGGRVSYELLVRLKESSPPGYLHDHLTLVTNDPMSDMIEIPVEGRVLTDITVSPASLALGDICIGDRILKKIVVRSDKPFRIVDIRCEDDCFQFLPAGGLRKTHIVPITFVAQGKPGRINQRIHIETDLDQGSAAELVATATILTGTPETVP
;
A
#
# COMPACT_ATOMS: atom_id res chain seq x y z
N MET A 1 -86.19 14.85 -30.81
CA MET A 1 -86.68 14.91 -32.18
C MET A 1 -85.71 15.73 -33.00
N CYS A 2 -85.33 15.20 -34.11
CA CYS A 2 -84.49 15.62 -35.22
C CYS A 2 -83.05 15.22 -35.18
N GLU A 3 -82.79 14.05 -35.73
CA GLU A 3 -81.57 13.63 -36.32
C GLU A 3 -81.28 14.44 -37.59
N LEU A 4 -80.03 14.82 -37.74
CA LEU A 4 -79.48 15.26 -39.02
C LEU A 4 -78.16 14.57 -39.25
N THR A 5 -78.19 13.51 -40.03
CA THR A 5 -77.08 12.76 -40.66
C THR A 5 -76.39 13.70 -41.66
N VAL A 6 -75.10 13.92 -41.49
CA VAL A 6 -74.21 14.43 -42.52
C VAL A 6 -73.24 13.39 -42.96
N ARG A 7 -73.43 12.88 -44.16
CA ARG A 7 -72.64 11.95 -44.92
C ARG A 7 -71.52 12.79 -45.61
N TRP A 8 -70.23 12.50 -45.25
CA TRP A 8 -69.10 13.06 -45.96
C TRP A 8 -68.49 12.00 -46.83
N GLU A 9 -68.25 12.30 -48.07
CA GLU A 9 -67.69 11.52 -49.13
C GLU A 9 -66.21 11.18 -48.82
N ILE A 10 -65.87 9.92 -48.78
CA ILE A 10 -64.51 9.38 -48.75
C ILE A 10 -64.06 9.26 -50.22
N MET A 11 -63.45 10.28 -50.73
CA MET A 11 -62.71 10.20 -52.01
C MET A 11 -61.46 11.09 -51.90
N ASP A 12 -60.30 10.52 -52.29
CA ASP A 12 -59.00 11.20 -52.50
C ASP A 12 -58.00 11.37 -51.34
N LEU A 13 -58.05 10.60 -50.29
CA LEU A 13 -56.95 10.60 -49.27
C LEU A 13 -55.84 9.54 -49.51
N GLU A 14 -56.06 8.53 -50.35
CA GLU A 14 -55.04 7.47 -50.59
C GLU A 14 -53.91 7.93 -51.53
N LEU A 15 -54.16 8.76 -52.53
CA LEU A 15 -53.12 9.20 -53.47
C LEU A 15 -52.21 10.30 -52.93
N LEU A 16 -52.60 11.01 -51.90
CA LEU A 16 -51.75 11.98 -51.20
C LEU A 16 -50.84 11.33 -50.13
N SER A 17 -51.26 10.25 -49.56
CA SER A 17 -50.48 9.53 -48.54
C SER A 17 -49.25 8.84 -49.12
N GLU A 18 -49.32 8.26 -50.34
CA GLU A 18 -48.18 7.59 -51.00
C GLU A 18 -47.10 8.59 -51.46
N ARG A 19 -47.45 9.77 -51.89
CA ARG A 19 -46.48 10.80 -52.31
C ARG A 19 -45.74 11.43 -51.15
N ILE A 20 -46.38 11.59 -50.01
CA ILE A 20 -45.76 12.11 -48.77
C ILE A 20 -44.85 11.00 -48.18
N TRP A 21 -45.25 9.74 -48.18
CA TRP A 21 -44.52 8.62 -47.61
C TRP A 21 -43.22 8.33 -48.38
N ASN A 22 -43.21 8.42 -49.68
CA ASN A 22 -42.03 8.21 -50.54
C ASN A 22 -41.01 9.37 -50.43
N ARG A 23 -41.46 10.61 -50.21
CA ARG A 23 -40.58 11.78 -50.08
C ARG A 23 -39.86 11.82 -48.73
N ASP A 24 -40.49 11.30 -47.66
CA ASP A 24 -39.85 11.14 -46.35
C ASP A 24 -38.90 9.96 -46.25
N ARG A 25 -39.11 8.90 -47.00
CA ARG A 25 -38.21 7.75 -47.04
C ARG A 25 -36.84 8.09 -47.63
N ALA A 26 -36.77 8.92 -48.65
CA ALA A 26 -35.51 9.37 -49.24
C ALA A 26 -34.73 10.31 -48.32
N LYS A 27 -35.43 11.16 -47.54
CA LYS A 27 -34.79 12.04 -46.54
C LYS A 27 -34.36 11.29 -45.29
N ARG A 28 -35.09 10.26 -44.81
CA ARG A 28 -34.72 9.42 -43.68
C ARG A 28 -33.51 8.55 -44.00
N GLY A 29 -33.40 8.03 -45.22
CA GLY A 29 -32.23 7.22 -45.65
C GLY A 29 -30.91 8.01 -45.67
N ALA A 30 -30.97 9.31 -46.03
CA ALA A 30 -29.80 10.18 -46.05
C ALA A 30 -29.42 10.63 -44.61
N TYR A 31 -30.38 10.80 -43.73
CA TYR A 31 -30.14 11.18 -42.34
C TYR A 31 -29.57 10.00 -41.54
N ILE A 32 -30.07 8.77 -41.72
CA ILE A 32 -29.58 7.57 -41.08
C ILE A 32 -28.15 7.26 -41.48
N LYS A 33 -27.79 7.41 -42.76
CA LYS A 33 -26.41 7.22 -43.23
C LYS A 33 -25.44 8.27 -42.68
N ARG A 34 -25.90 9.50 -42.46
CA ARG A 34 -25.06 10.58 -41.92
C ARG A 34 -24.89 10.48 -40.42
N THR A 35 -25.93 10.06 -39.67
CA THR A 35 -25.87 9.80 -38.23
C THR A 35 -25.12 8.53 -37.92
N MET A 36 -25.25 7.45 -38.73
CA MET A 36 -24.50 6.21 -38.56
C MET A 36 -22.98 6.39 -38.82
N GLY A 37 -22.61 7.25 -39.81
CA GLY A 37 -21.22 7.64 -40.02
C GLY A 37 -20.62 8.44 -38.85
N LEU A 38 -21.41 9.35 -38.27
CA LEU A 38 -20.99 10.15 -37.11
C LEU A 38 -20.87 9.30 -35.85
N PHE A 39 -21.77 8.33 -35.61
CA PHE A 39 -21.67 7.36 -34.51
C PHE A 39 -20.49 6.41 -34.62
N LEU A 40 -20.14 6.00 -35.87
CA LEU A 40 -19.00 5.11 -36.07
C LEU A 40 -17.66 5.84 -35.89
N VAL A 41 -17.56 7.11 -36.22
CA VAL A 41 -16.39 7.95 -35.97
C VAL A 41 -16.25 8.27 -34.48
N VAL A 42 -17.35 8.54 -33.77
CA VAL A 42 -17.33 8.77 -32.31
C VAL A 42 -17.01 7.48 -31.55
N ALA A 43 -17.49 6.30 -32.02
CA ALA A 43 -17.13 5.01 -31.40
C ALA A 43 -15.67 4.64 -31.62
N LEU A 44 -15.04 5.03 -32.73
CA LEU A 44 -13.60 4.81 -32.99
C LEU A 44 -12.69 5.72 -32.17
N VAL A 45 -13.16 6.92 -31.78
CA VAL A 45 -12.38 7.85 -30.94
C VAL A 45 -12.46 7.47 -29.47
N VAL A 46 -13.55 6.84 -29.01
CA VAL A 46 -13.70 6.41 -27.60
C VAL A 46 -12.91 5.13 -27.28
N CYS A 47 -12.56 4.29 -28.27
CA CYS A 47 -11.81 3.05 -28.05
C CYS A 47 -10.32 3.23 -27.70
N ASN A 48 -9.72 4.43 -27.90
CA ASN A 48 -8.27 4.61 -27.67
C ASN A 48 -7.93 5.22 -26.29
N VAL A 49 -8.89 5.57 -25.46
CA VAL A 49 -8.62 6.18 -24.14
C VAL A 49 -8.40 5.12 -23.04
N GLY A 50 -8.81 3.87 -23.27
CA GLY A 50 -8.73 2.80 -22.27
C GLY A 50 -7.34 2.16 -22.07
N GLU A 51 -6.54 2.06 -23.11
CA GLU A 51 -5.25 1.33 -23.05
C GLU A 51 -4.14 2.12 -22.34
N SER A 52 -4.18 3.45 -22.39
CA SER A 52 -3.12 4.27 -21.79
C SER A 52 -3.13 4.32 -20.26
N GLN A 53 -4.23 3.99 -19.60
CA GLN A 53 -4.33 3.99 -18.12
C GLN A 53 -4.00 2.62 -17.50
N GLU A 54 -4.20 1.54 -18.25
CA GLU A 54 -4.14 0.17 -17.73
C GLU A 54 -2.73 -0.25 -17.28
N TRP A 55 -1.70 0.20 -17.99
CA TRP A 55 -0.32 -0.15 -17.68
C TRP A 55 0.11 0.37 -16.28
N ALA A 56 -0.19 1.64 -15.97
CA ALA A 56 0.20 2.24 -14.71
C ALA A 56 -0.63 1.70 -13.53
N GLN A 57 -1.92 1.41 -13.76
CA GLN A 57 -2.79 0.81 -12.75
C GLN A 57 -2.31 -0.58 -12.32
N LYS A 58 -1.76 -1.40 -13.24
CA LYS A 58 -1.21 -2.73 -12.96
C LYS A 58 0.03 -2.71 -12.05
N MET A 59 0.65 -1.56 -11.84
CA MET A 59 1.77 -1.42 -10.91
C MET A 59 1.31 -1.39 -9.45
N PHE A 60 0.08 -0.96 -9.19
CA PHE A 60 -0.46 -0.87 -7.84
C PHE A 60 -0.98 -2.22 -7.34
N LYS A 61 -0.69 -2.53 -6.07
CA LYS A 61 -1.23 -3.72 -5.40
C LYS A 61 -2.73 -3.58 -5.13
N THR A 62 -3.15 -2.38 -4.76
CA THR A 62 -4.57 -1.97 -4.59
C THR A 62 -4.71 -0.50 -4.98
N THR A 63 -5.91 -0.11 -5.42
CA THR A 63 -6.24 1.29 -5.76
C THR A 63 -7.30 1.88 -4.84
N THR A 64 -7.81 1.10 -3.89
CA THR A 64 -8.85 1.55 -2.97
C THR A 64 -8.52 1.14 -1.54
N TYR A 65 -8.84 2.03 -0.59
CA TYR A 65 -8.73 1.72 0.83
C TYR A 65 -9.84 2.41 1.62
N ASN A 66 -10.40 1.69 2.59
CA ASN A 66 -11.39 2.22 3.52
C ASN A 66 -10.83 2.17 4.93
N PHE A 67 -10.65 3.35 5.54
CA PHE A 67 -10.20 3.48 6.92
C PHE A 67 -11.23 3.06 7.96
N GLY A 68 -12.46 2.72 7.56
CA GLY A 68 -13.52 2.39 8.52
C GLY A 68 -13.94 3.58 9.39
N ASN A 69 -14.25 3.31 10.67
CA ASN A 69 -14.61 4.30 11.65
C ASN A 69 -13.38 4.80 12.39
N LEU A 70 -13.17 6.11 12.34
CA LEU A 70 -12.02 6.79 12.91
C LEU A 70 -12.45 7.69 14.07
N ALA A 71 -11.69 7.69 15.14
CA ALA A 71 -11.84 8.69 16.19
C ALA A 71 -11.32 10.04 15.75
N ARG A 72 -11.91 11.13 16.20
CA ARG A 72 -11.37 12.47 16.01
C ARG A 72 -10.00 12.60 16.69
N GLY A 73 -9.03 13.15 15.98
CA GLY A 73 -7.66 13.29 16.45
C GLY A 73 -6.77 12.08 16.14
N SER A 74 -7.32 10.95 15.66
CA SER A 74 -6.52 9.83 15.16
C SER A 74 -5.70 10.28 13.95
N LYS A 75 -4.57 9.59 13.69
CA LYS A 75 -3.67 9.86 12.56
C LYS A 75 -3.60 8.66 11.62
N PRO A 76 -4.71 8.29 10.96
CA PRO A 76 -4.73 7.12 10.08
C PRO A 76 -3.86 7.36 8.86
N GLU A 77 -3.03 6.38 8.54
CA GLU A 77 -2.16 6.38 7.37
C GLU A 77 -2.35 5.08 6.58
N PHE A 78 -2.37 5.18 5.26
CA PHE A 78 -2.33 4.03 4.38
C PHE A 78 -1.30 4.24 3.26
N LYS A 79 -0.56 3.19 2.94
CA LYS A 79 0.49 3.18 1.91
C LYS A 79 0.03 2.34 0.73
N PHE A 80 -0.18 3.00 -0.40
CA PHE A 80 -0.41 2.30 -1.65
C PHE A 80 0.93 1.89 -2.24
N ASP A 81 1.23 0.59 -2.20
CA ASP A 81 2.43 0.04 -2.82
C ASP A 81 2.27 -0.01 -4.34
N LEU A 82 3.30 0.46 -5.04
CA LEU A 82 3.42 0.34 -6.49
C LEU A 82 4.80 -0.20 -6.84
N THR A 83 4.84 -1.14 -7.80
CA THR A 83 6.09 -1.75 -8.27
C THR A 83 6.20 -1.56 -9.78
N ASN A 84 7.31 -1.00 -10.23
CA ASN A 84 7.59 -0.92 -11.67
C ASN A 84 7.89 -2.33 -12.22
N ARG A 85 6.93 -2.91 -12.95
CA ARG A 85 7.05 -4.23 -13.57
C ARG A 85 7.64 -4.17 -14.99
N TYR A 86 7.92 -2.98 -15.49
CA TYR A 86 8.37 -2.71 -16.84
C TYR A 86 9.90 -2.52 -16.88
N LYS A 87 10.51 -2.74 -18.04
CA LYS A 87 11.96 -2.54 -18.22
C LYS A 87 12.34 -1.07 -18.19
N ASP A 88 11.46 -0.22 -18.69
CA ASP A 88 11.68 1.23 -18.74
C ASP A 88 11.50 1.85 -17.36
N GLU A 89 12.23 2.94 -17.13
CA GLU A 89 12.11 3.74 -15.91
C GLU A 89 10.75 4.45 -15.89
N VAL A 90 10.06 4.36 -14.75
CA VAL A 90 8.79 5.04 -14.51
C VAL A 90 9.01 6.25 -13.63
N HIS A 91 8.47 7.40 -14.02
CA HIS A 91 8.54 8.62 -13.24
C HIS A 91 7.14 9.12 -12.88
N ILE A 92 6.97 9.48 -11.60
CA ILE A 92 5.77 10.08 -11.04
C ILE A 92 5.97 11.58 -11.02
N ALA A 93 5.28 12.29 -11.90
CA ALA A 93 5.34 13.75 -12.00
C ALA A 93 4.72 14.45 -10.78
N GLY A 94 3.75 13.80 -10.14
CA GLY A 94 3.12 14.34 -8.94
C GLY A 94 1.92 13.54 -8.45
N VAL A 95 1.47 13.91 -7.25
CA VAL A 95 0.24 13.41 -6.66
C VAL A 95 -0.61 14.56 -6.16
N ARG A 96 -1.93 14.44 -6.29
CA ARG A 96 -2.88 15.43 -5.80
C ARG A 96 -4.11 14.74 -5.20
N SER A 97 -4.64 15.31 -4.14
CA SER A 97 -5.89 14.89 -3.52
C SER A 97 -7.05 15.73 -4.02
N SER A 98 -8.23 15.13 -4.19
CA SER A 98 -9.47 15.84 -4.57
C SER A 98 -10.06 16.68 -3.45
N CYS A 99 -9.61 16.52 -2.21
CA CYS A 99 -10.06 17.30 -1.05
C CYS A 99 -8.89 17.59 -0.10
N GLY A 100 -9.02 18.64 0.72
CA GLY A 100 -8.07 18.94 1.81
C GLY A 100 -8.13 17.94 2.97
N CYS A 101 -9.02 16.96 2.92
CA CYS A 101 -9.20 15.95 3.96
C CYS A 101 -8.14 14.83 3.91
N THR A 102 -7.32 14.78 2.85
CA THR A 102 -6.29 13.76 2.66
C THR A 102 -4.98 14.41 2.25
N ILE A 103 -3.96 14.25 3.09
CA ILE A 103 -2.57 14.63 2.82
C ILE A 103 -1.91 13.48 2.07
N VAL A 104 -1.18 13.78 1.00
CA VAL A 104 -0.54 12.76 0.16
C VAL A 104 0.95 13.05 -0.01
N GLU A 105 1.77 11.99 0.05
CA GLU A 105 3.21 12.04 -0.10
C GLU A 105 3.70 10.91 -1.01
N ILE A 106 4.81 11.13 -1.71
CA ILE A 106 5.49 10.14 -2.54
C ILE A 106 6.80 9.76 -1.86
N THR A 107 7.05 8.48 -1.63
CA THR A 107 8.34 8.04 -1.07
C THR A 107 9.46 8.05 -2.10
N LYS A 108 9.12 7.81 -3.37
CA LYS A 108 10.06 7.75 -4.49
C LYS A 108 9.39 8.15 -5.79
N SER A 109 9.88 9.21 -6.43
CA SER A 109 9.31 9.72 -7.68
C SER A 109 9.74 8.94 -8.92
N THR A 110 10.91 8.28 -8.88
CA THR A 110 11.46 7.52 -10.02
C THR A 110 11.68 6.08 -9.61
N LEU A 111 11.15 5.14 -10.40
CA LEU A 111 11.21 3.70 -10.15
C LEU A 111 11.89 2.99 -11.33
N LYS A 112 13.01 2.34 -11.07
CA LYS A 112 13.68 1.43 -12.00
C LYS A 112 12.93 0.10 -12.10
N HIS A 113 13.33 -0.76 -13.04
CA HIS A 113 12.76 -2.09 -13.19
C HIS A 113 12.73 -2.87 -11.86
N LEU A 114 11.56 -3.42 -11.51
CA LEU A 114 11.27 -4.15 -10.27
C LEU A 114 11.41 -3.34 -8.97
N GLU A 115 11.61 -2.05 -9.05
CA GLU A 115 11.68 -1.18 -7.89
C GLU A 115 10.28 -0.82 -7.38
N THR A 116 10.15 -0.76 -6.05
CA THR A 116 8.90 -0.44 -5.36
C THR A 116 8.96 0.96 -4.76
N GLY A 117 7.88 1.71 -4.92
CA GLY A 117 7.60 2.98 -4.26
C GLY A 117 6.27 2.92 -3.53
N GLN A 118 5.95 3.98 -2.80
CA GLN A 118 4.71 4.10 -2.04
C GLN A 118 4.09 5.49 -2.22
N ILE A 119 2.77 5.52 -2.33
CA ILE A 119 1.97 6.74 -2.18
C ILE A 119 1.34 6.69 -0.79
N ILE A 120 1.76 7.59 0.09
CA ILE A 120 1.28 7.66 1.47
C ILE A 120 0.07 8.59 1.51
N CYS A 121 -1.05 8.10 2.06
CA CYS A 121 -2.27 8.85 2.25
C CYS A 121 -2.59 8.95 3.74
N ARG A 122 -2.67 10.18 4.29
CA ARG A 122 -3.06 10.46 5.67
C ARG A 122 -4.38 11.20 5.70
N PHE A 123 -5.30 10.76 6.55
CA PHE A 123 -6.59 11.44 6.72
C PHE A 123 -6.49 12.52 7.81
N ASP A 124 -6.93 13.74 7.52
CA ASP A 124 -7.11 14.78 8.55
C ASP A 124 -8.42 14.56 9.29
N THR A 125 -8.33 13.98 10.48
CA THR A 125 -9.47 13.70 11.36
C THR A 125 -9.78 14.81 12.35
N ILE A 126 -8.97 15.87 12.41
CA ILE A 126 -9.18 17.01 13.30
C ILE A 126 -10.20 17.98 12.68
N SER A 127 -9.92 18.40 11.45
CA SER A 127 -10.70 19.42 10.73
C SER A 127 -11.88 18.82 9.95
N HIS A 128 -11.79 17.52 9.60
CA HIS A 128 -12.75 16.85 8.74
C HIS A 128 -13.45 15.71 9.47
N ILE A 129 -14.74 15.91 9.81
CA ILE A 129 -15.60 14.95 10.53
C ILE A 129 -16.70 14.38 9.62
N GLY A 130 -17.26 13.22 10.00
CA GLY A 130 -18.29 12.50 9.26
C GLY A 130 -17.72 11.68 8.10
N ALA A 131 -18.59 11.24 7.18
CA ALA A 131 -18.19 10.46 6.02
C ALA A 131 -17.30 11.28 5.08
N LYS A 132 -16.15 10.74 4.73
CA LYS A 132 -15.19 11.35 3.80
C LYS A 132 -14.79 10.35 2.74
N LYS A 133 -14.63 10.84 1.53
CA LYS A 133 -14.13 10.12 0.37
C LYS A 133 -13.21 11.06 -0.41
N SER A 134 -12.01 10.61 -0.69
CA SER A 134 -11.02 11.36 -1.46
C SER A 134 -10.51 10.52 -2.61
N VAL A 135 -10.36 11.15 -3.76
CA VAL A 135 -9.67 10.59 -4.92
C VAL A 135 -8.28 11.21 -4.97
N VAL A 136 -7.27 10.36 -4.92
CA VAL A 136 -5.87 10.74 -5.07
C VAL A 136 -5.44 10.42 -6.48
N THR A 137 -5.12 11.45 -7.26
CA THR A 137 -4.65 11.31 -8.63
C THR A 137 -3.13 11.26 -8.63
N VAL A 138 -2.57 10.18 -9.13
CA VAL A 138 -1.13 9.98 -9.35
C VAL A 138 -0.86 10.18 -10.82
N THR A 139 -0.06 11.20 -11.17
CA THR A 139 0.28 11.57 -12.55
C THR A 139 1.66 11.02 -12.88
N PHE A 140 1.75 10.25 -13.95
CA PHE A 140 3.00 9.75 -14.55
C PHE A 140 3.30 10.53 -15.82
N ASP A 141 4.59 10.80 -16.08
CA ASP A 141 5.06 11.45 -17.31
C ASP A 141 6.05 10.58 -18.10
N ARG A 142 6.56 9.50 -17.50
CA ARG A 142 7.42 8.51 -18.16
C ARG A 142 7.04 7.08 -17.76
N PRO A 143 7.10 6.11 -18.70
CA PRO A 143 7.45 6.25 -20.13
C PRO A 143 6.36 6.92 -20.95
N TYR A 144 5.10 6.92 -20.50
CA TYR A 144 3.96 7.57 -21.14
C TYR A 144 3.16 8.37 -20.13
N THR A 145 2.66 9.54 -20.56
CA THR A 145 1.79 10.36 -19.70
C THR A 145 0.48 9.65 -19.42
N THR A 146 0.16 9.45 -18.14
CA THR A 146 -1.09 8.85 -17.70
C THR A 146 -1.41 9.22 -16.25
N GLU A 147 -2.65 9.03 -15.85
CA GLU A 147 -3.09 9.24 -14.47
C GLU A 147 -3.72 7.96 -13.90
N VAL A 148 -3.41 7.67 -12.64
CA VAL A 148 -4.06 6.59 -11.88
C VAL A 148 -4.79 7.23 -10.71
N GLN A 149 -6.06 6.84 -10.52
CA GLN A 149 -6.88 7.29 -9.42
C GLN A 149 -6.87 6.26 -8.29
N LEU A 150 -6.41 6.68 -7.12
CA LEU A 150 -6.50 5.91 -5.88
C LEU A 150 -7.65 6.49 -5.06
N MET A 151 -8.43 5.63 -4.41
CA MET A 151 -9.58 6.06 -3.63
C MET A 151 -9.38 5.72 -2.16
N VAL A 152 -9.51 6.71 -1.29
CA VAL A 152 -9.54 6.52 0.16
C VAL A 152 -10.88 7.01 0.71
N SER A 153 -11.41 6.29 1.70
CA SER A 153 -12.66 6.62 2.37
C SER A 153 -12.59 6.30 3.85
N GLY A 154 -13.46 6.92 4.65
CA GLY A 154 -13.57 6.67 6.08
C GLY A 154 -14.66 7.53 6.71
N PHE A 155 -15.04 7.19 7.94
CA PHE A 155 -16.01 7.94 8.74
C PHE A 155 -15.35 8.44 10.03
N VAL A 156 -15.15 9.75 10.16
CA VAL A 156 -14.56 10.37 11.35
C VAL A 156 -15.67 10.70 12.36
N ARG A 157 -15.60 10.07 13.53
CA ARG A 157 -16.56 10.24 14.63
C ARG A 157 -16.40 11.59 15.32
N ARG A 158 -17.51 12.16 15.75
CA ARG A 158 -17.55 13.40 16.53
C ARG A 158 -17.46 13.14 18.04
N ASP A 159 -18.00 12.01 18.46
CA ASP A 159 -18.27 11.63 19.83
C ASP A 159 -17.12 10.87 20.50
N VAL A 160 -16.17 10.38 19.71
CA VAL A 160 -14.95 9.72 20.23
C VAL A 160 -13.73 10.55 19.87
N VAL A 161 -12.93 10.88 20.90
CA VAL A 161 -11.66 11.61 20.76
C VAL A 161 -10.55 10.77 21.36
N MET A 162 -9.41 10.69 20.66
CA MET A 162 -8.20 10.01 21.13
C MET A 162 -7.03 10.97 21.25
N GLN A 163 -6.26 10.84 22.33
CA GLN A 163 -5.08 11.65 22.57
C GLN A 163 -3.96 10.85 23.27
N PRO A 164 -2.79 10.66 22.65
CA PRO A 164 -2.52 10.91 21.23
C PRO A 164 -3.39 10.02 20.31
N GLY A 165 -3.57 10.42 19.06
CA GLY A 165 -4.40 9.69 18.10
C GLY A 165 -3.70 8.52 17.39
N VAL A 166 -2.51 8.16 17.85
CA VAL A 166 -1.64 7.08 17.35
C VAL A 166 -0.80 6.55 18.51
N VAL A 167 -0.57 5.25 18.54
CA VAL A 167 0.42 4.62 19.44
C VAL A 167 1.80 4.77 18.80
N GLU A 168 2.55 5.79 19.18
CA GLU A 168 3.87 6.06 18.63
C GLU A 168 4.97 5.53 19.55
N PHE A 169 5.59 4.42 19.17
CA PHE A 169 6.73 3.87 19.91
C PHE A 169 8.04 4.60 19.58
N GLY A 170 8.12 5.24 18.39
CA GLY A 170 9.35 5.84 17.91
C GLY A 170 10.39 4.78 17.55
N GLN A 171 11.66 5.06 17.80
CA GLN A 171 12.75 4.11 17.64
C GLN A 171 13.01 3.37 18.96
N VAL A 172 12.79 2.06 18.98
CA VAL A 172 12.99 1.20 20.17
C VAL A 172 14.11 0.22 19.84
N ARG A 173 15.05 0.00 20.78
CA ARG A 173 16.06 -1.05 20.62
C ARG A 173 15.43 -2.42 20.85
N LYS A 174 15.87 -3.43 20.09
CA LYS A 174 15.48 -4.82 20.32
C LYS A 174 15.79 -5.22 21.77
N GLY A 175 14.90 -5.99 22.40
CA GLY A 175 15.06 -6.44 23.79
C GLY A 175 14.65 -5.40 24.83
N VAL A 176 14.06 -4.27 24.43
CA VAL A 176 13.56 -3.25 25.35
C VAL A 176 12.04 -3.15 25.22
N ALA A 177 11.33 -3.41 26.34
CA ALA A 177 9.90 -3.15 26.41
C ALA A 177 9.65 -1.65 26.54
N VAL A 178 8.68 -1.15 25.78
CA VAL A 178 8.25 0.24 25.82
C VAL A 178 6.74 0.32 25.91
N GLU A 179 6.23 1.14 26.84
CA GLU A 179 4.80 1.35 27.02
C GLU A 179 4.38 2.74 26.52
N ARG A 180 3.20 2.81 25.91
CA ARG A 180 2.54 4.05 25.49
C ARG A 180 1.13 4.10 26.03
N LYS A 181 0.63 5.32 26.28
CA LYS A 181 -0.70 5.59 26.78
C LYS A 181 -1.53 6.32 25.75
N ILE A 182 -2.77 5.92 25.61
CA ILE A 182 -3.79 6.62 24.81
C ILE A 182 -4.95 6.96 25.73
N GLN A 183 -5.29 8.25 25.80
CA GLN A 183 -6.52 8.71 26.44
C GLN A 183 -7.65 8.65 25.42
N ILE A 184 -8.75 7.98 25.78
CA ILE A 184 -9.94 7.85 24.93
C ILE A 184 -11.08 8.52 25.66
N GLU A 185 -11.68 9.54 25.04
CA GLU A 185 -12.83 10.25 25.56
C GLU A 185 -14.04 10.03 24.67
N TYR A 186 -15.16 9.72 25.26
CA TYR A 186 -16.44 9.60 24.59
C TYR A 186 -17.46 10.55 25.23
N ALA A 187 -18.20 11.28 24.36
CA ALA A 187 -19.29 12.13 24.76
C ALA A 187 -20.56 11.74 24.00
N GLY A 188 -21.46 11.02 24.66
CA GLY A 188 -22.69 10.50 24.04
C GLY A 188 -23.49 9.69 25.05
N ARG A 189 -23.82 8.44 24.71
CA ARG A 189 -24.63 7.57 25.58
C ARG A 189 -23.90 7.24 26.90
N PRO A 190 -24.60 7.29 28.04
CA PRO A 190 -23.98 7.02 29.35
C PRO A 190 -23.54 5.56 29.53
N ASP A 191 -24.12 4.63 28.79
CA ASP A 191 -23.83 3.20 28.83
C ASP A 191 -22.74 2.77 27.83
N TRP A 192 -22.15 3.71 27.08
CA TRP A 192 -21.08 3.39 26.13
C TRP A 192 -19.86 2.82 26.85
N GLN A 193 -19.31 1.76 26.29
CA GLN A 193 -18.12 1.10 26.82
C GLN A 193 -17.29 0.44 25.71
N ILE A 194 -15.99 0.39 25.97
CA ILE A 194 -15.07 -0.45 25.22
C ILE A 194 -15.19 -1.85 25.81
N VAL A 195 -15.60 -2.82 24.98
CA VAL A 195 -15.85 -4.21 25.38
C VAL A 195 -14.59 -5.04 25.25
N ASP A 196 -13.77 -4.75 24.20
CA ASP A 196 -12.58 -5.51 23.89
C ASP A 196 -11.58 -4.64 23.13
N VAL A 197 -10.30 -5.03 23.15
CA VAL A 197 -9.25 -4.42 22.34
C VAL A 197 -8.50 -5.52 21.61
N ARG A 198 -8.53 -5.52 20.29
CA ARG A 198 -7.95 -6.56 19.44
C ARG A 198 -6.70 -6.07 18.74
N SER A 199 -5.73 -6.96 18.59
CA SER A 199 -4.54 -6.79 17.78
C SER A 199 -4.30 -8.04 16.95
N ASN A 200 -3.95 -7.88 15.68
CA ASN A 200 -3.51 -9.00 14.84
C ASN A 200 -2.01 -9.30 15.07
N ASN A 201 -1.30 -8.42 15.76
CA ASN A 201 0.10 -8.58 16.07
C ASN A 201 0.28 -9.00 17.54
N THR A 202 0.94 -10.12 17.76
CA THR A 202 1.21 -10.70 19.08
C THR A 202 2.32 -10.00 19.86
N ASP A 203 3.01 -9.06 19.24
CA ASP A 203 4.12 -8.30 19.85
C ASP A 203 3.64 -7.21 20.80
N TYR A 204 2.34 -6.92 20.81
CA TYR A 204 1.74 -5.94 21.73
C TYR A 204 1.03 -6.64 22.90
N GLU A 205 1.19 -6.05 24.08
CA GLU A 205 0.34 -6.29 25.24
C GLU A 205 -0.53 -5.06 25.44
N VAL A 206 -1.82 -5.27 25.57
CA VAL A 206 -2.79 -4.18 25.67
C VAL A 206 -3.55 -4.30 26.98
N LYS A 207 -3.62 -3.20 27.75
CA LYS A 207 -4.37 -3.11 28.98
C LYS A 207 -5.29 -1.91 28.93
N LEU A 208 -6.58 -2.13 29.15
CA LEU A 208 -7.58 -1.09 29.26
C LEU A 208 -7.82 -0.82 30.74
N GLU A 209 -7.54 0.40 31.20
CA GLU A 209 -7.84 0.80 32.58
C GLU A 209 -9.35 1.07 32.76
N PRO A 210 -9.90 0.88 33.99
CA PRO A 210 -11.31 1.08 34.26
C PRO A 210 -11.79 2.47 33.83
N SER A 211 -12.97 2.54 33.24
CA SER A 211 -13.54 3.80 32.74
C SER A 211 -13.88 4.75 33.89
N LYS A 212 -13.60 6.04 33.70
CA LYS A 212 -14.09 7.14 34.52
C LYS A 212 -15.32 7.76 33.86
N ARG A 213 -16.40 7.93 34.60
CA ARG A 213 -17.66 8.51 34.11
C ARG A 213 -17.96 9.77 34.90
N LEU A 214 -18.03 10.90 34.22
CA LEU A 214 -18.31 12.20 34.85
C LEU A 214 -19.02 13.11 33.85
N GLY A 215 -20.16 13.69 34.23
CA GLY A 215 -20.86 14.72 33.46
C GLY A 215 -21.27 14.28 32.04
N GLY A 216 -21.69 13.03 31.85
CA GLY A 216 -22.09 12.49 30.55
C GLY A 216 -20.91 12.14 29.61
N ARG A 217 -19.68 12.18 30.13
CA ARG A 217 -18.47 11.73 29.42
C ARG A 217 -17.97 10.42 30.01
N VAL A 218 -17.41 9.59 29.14
CA VAL A 218 -16.76 8.35 29.49
C VAL A 218 -15.31 8.46 29.03
N SER A 219 -14.37 8.17 29.91
CA SER A 219 -12.94 8.30 29.62
C SER A 219 -12.24 6.99 29.99
N TYR A 220 -11.42 6.48 29.07
CA TYR A 220 -10.58 5.30 29.25
C TYR A 220 -9.11 5.68 29.07
N GLU A 221 -8.23 4.97 29.77
CA GLU A 221 -6.80 4.97 29.52
C GLU A 221 -6.41 3.60 28.94
N LEU A 222 -5.87 3.60 27.74
CA LEU A 222 -5.37 2.41 27.07
C LEU A 222 -3.85 2.40 27.19
N LEU A 223 -3.30 1.35 27.77
CA LEU A 223 -1.87 1.09 27.87
C LEU A 223 -1.51 0.08 26.80
N VAL A 224 -0.54 0.43 25.96
CA VAL A 224 -0.02 -0.45 24.90
C VAL A 224 1.48 -0.64 25.12
N ARG A 225 1.87 -1.86 25.41
CA ARG A 225 3.25 -2.26 25.66
C ARG A 225 3.79 -3.07 24.48
N LEU A 226 4.90 -2.62 23.90
CA LEU A 226 5.69 -3.39 22.98
C LEU A 226 6.53 -4.38 23.76
N LYS A 227 6.47 -5.68 23.38
CA LYS A 227 7.22 -6.74 24.07
C LYS A 227 8.70 -6.69 23.73
N GLU A 228 9.53 -7.16 24.66
CA GLU A 228 10.97 -7.30 24.49
C GLU A 228 11.33 -8.27 23.35
N SER A 229 10.47 -9.28 23.12
CA SER A 229 10.61 -10.28 22.07
C SER A 229 10.32 -9.78 20.66
N SER A 230 9.82 -8.54 20.52
CA SER A 230 9.41 -8.00 19.21
C SER A 230 10.55 -8.02 18.22
N PRO A 231 10.30 -8.53 17.00
CA PRO A 231 11.32 -8.64 15.96
C PRO A 231 11.75 -7.25 15.47
N PRO A 232 12.98 -7.13 14.95
CA PRO A 232 13.43 -5.90 14.34
C PRO A 232 12.61 -5.56 13.08
N GLY A 233 12.34 -4.29 12.88
CA GLY A 233 11.60 -3.84 11.71
C GLY A 233 10.75 -2.61 11.97
N TYR A 234 9.98 -2.23 10.97
CA TYR A 234 8.97 -1.19 11.12
C TYR A 234 7.72 -1.77 11.76
N LEU A 235 7.19 -1.04 12.75
CA LEU A 235 5.88 -1.28 13.33
C LEU A 235 4.90 -0.41 12.57
N HIS A 236 3.94 -1.03 11.92
CA HIS A 236 2.93 -0.35 11.12
C HIS A 236 1.66 -1.19 11.14
N ASP A 237 0.96 -1.09 12.27
CA ASP A 237 -0.16 -1.94 12.63
C ASP A 237 -1.35 -1.11 13.09
N HIS A 238 -2.43 -1.79 13.43
CA HIS A 238 -3.64 -1.21 14.00
C HIS A 238 -4.10 -2.04 15.19
N LEU A 239 -4.54 -1.34 16.24
CA LEU A 239 -5.37 -1.91 17.30
C LEU A 239 -6.82 -1.61 16.98
N THR A 240 -7.72 -2.53 17.23
CA THR A 240 -9.16 -2.35 17.04
C THR A 240 -9.85 -2.31 18.39
N LEU A 241 -10.41 -1.15 18.76
CA LEU A 241 -11.33 -1.05 19.88
C LEU A 241 -12.69 -1.63 19.47
N VAL A 242 -13.17 -2.60 20.21
CA VAL A 242 -14.54 -3.11 20.07
C VAL A 242 -15.41 -2.42 21.11
N THR A 243 -16.50 -1.81 20.67
CA THR A 243 -17.40 -1.05 21.53
C THR A 243 -18.80 -1.66 21.53
N ASN A 244 -19.63 -1.26 22.47
CA ASN A 244 -21.05 -1.63 22.49
C ASN A 244 -21.95 -0.71 21.66
N ASP A 245 -21.38 0.06 20.74
CA ASP A 245 -22.13 0.96 19.85
C ASP A 245 -22.61 0.21 18.61
N PRO A 246 -23.94 -0.01 18.43
CA PRO A 246 -24.45 -0.77 17.31
C PRO A 246 -24.24 -0.11 15.95
N MET A 247 -23.99 1.20 15.91
CA MET A 247 -23.73 1.95 14.68
C MET A 247 -22.25 1.96 14.28
N SER A 248 -21.35 1.71 15.24
CA SER A 248 -19.90 1.81 15.06
C SER A 248 -19.20 1.02 16.15
N ASP A 249 -19.27 -0.29 16.02
CA ASP A 249 -18.77 -1.26 16.99
C ASP A 249 -17.24 -1.38 17.00
N MET A 250 -16.56 -0.93 15.93
CA MET A 250 -15.11 -1.00 15.79
C MET A 250 -14.50 0.36 15.52
N ILE A 251 -13.41 0.70 16.21
CA ILE A 251 -12.64 1.94 16.02
C ILE A 251 -11.16 1.58 15.96
N GLU A 252 -10.47 1.98 14.90
CA GLU A 252 -9.06 1.68 14.68
C GLU A 252 -8.15 2.71 15.35
N ILE A 253 -7.07 2.22 15.95
CA ILE A 253 -5.96 3.01 16.50
C ILE A 253 -4.70 2.62 15.76
N PRO A 254 -4.07 3.52 15.00
CA PRO A 254 -2.80 3.24 14.36
C PRO A 254 -1.68 3.01 15.38
N VAL A 255 -0.76 2.09 15.05
CA VAL A 255 0.45 1.82 15.82
C VAL A 255 1.66 2.02 14.91
N GLU A 256 2.58 2.89 15.33
CA GLU A 256 3.76 3.24 14.55
C GLU A 256 5.03 3.15 15.39
N GLY A 257 6.13 2.76 14.73
CA GLY A 257 7.43 2.73 15.36
C GLY A 257 8.45 1.95 14.54
N ARG A 258 9.62 1.78 15.13
CA ARG A 258 10.68 0.96 14.54
C ARG A 258 11.50 0.28 15.61
N VAL A 259 11.57 -1.04 15.57
CA VAL A 259 12.50 -1.81 16.40
C VAL A 259 13.86 -1.86 15.70
N LEU A 260 14.86 -1.28 16.35
CA LEU A 260 16.23 -1.21 15.85
C LEU A 260 17.00 -2.45 16.31
N THR A 261 17.80 -2.99 15.40
CA THR A 261 18.85 -3.94 15.77
C THR A 261 20.08 -3.18 16.25
N ASP A 262 20.83 -3.78 17.18
CA ASP A 262 22.17 -3.28 17.54
C ASP A 262 23.17 -3.50 16.40
N ILE A 263 22.78 -4.25 15.35
CA ILE A 263 23.64 -4.61 14.22
C ILE A 263 23.02 -4.12 12.91
N THR A 264 23.83 -3.51 12.08
CA THR A 264 23.48 -3.12 10.71
C THR A 264 24.35 -3.88 9.72
N VAL A 265 23.73 -4.34 8.63
CA VAL A 265 24.41 -4.97 7.50
C VAL A 265 24.30 -4.09 6.27
N SER A 266 25.40 -3.85 5.61
CA SER A 266 25.45 -3.06 4.38
C SER A 266 26.23 -3.79 3.28
N PRO A 267 25.66 -3.95 2.10
CA PRO A 267 24.28 -3.55 1.71
C PRO A 267 23.23 -4.45 2.38
N ALA A 268 22.01 -3.96 2.57
CA ALA A 268 20.90 -4.73 3.11
C ALA A 268 20.38 -5.82 2.15
N SER A 269 20.71 -5.68 0.85
CA SER A 269 20.44 -6.67 -0.19
C SER A 269 21.66 -6.83 -1.09
N LEU A 270 21.94 -8.07 -1.49
CA LEU A 270 23.07 -8.43 -2.33
C LEU A 270 22.57 -8.92 -3.69
N ALA A 271 22.53 -8.04 -4.67
CA ALA A 271 22.23 -8.41 -6.04
C ALA A 271 23.50 -8.95 -6.70
N LEU A 272 23.48 -10.23 -7.08
CA LEU A 272 24.61 -10.91 -7.71
C LEU A 272 24.55 -10.84 -9.25
N GLY A 273 23.35 -10.57 -9.80
CA GLY A 273 23.13 -10.47 -11.25
C GLY A 273 22.89 -11.80 -11.93
N ASP A 274 23.12 -11.82 -13.24
CA ASP A 274 22.99 -13.00 -14.07
C ASP A 274 24.34 -13.74 -14.09
N ILE A 275 24.32 -15.05 -13.77
CA ILE A 275 25.53 -15.84 -13.51
C ILE A 275 25.40 -17.18 -14.22
N CYS A 276 26.44 -17.62 -14.93
CA CYS A 276 26.47 -18.94 -15.56
C CYS A 276 26.79 -20.04 -14.55
N ILE A 277 26.27 -21.25 -14.77
CA ILE A 277 26.56 -22.41 -13.93
C ILE A 277 28.08 -22.63 -13.88
N GLY A 278 28.62 -22.77 -12.68
CA GLY A 278 30.07 -22.97 -12.40
C GLY A 278 30.84 -21.68 -12.08
N ASP A 279 30.26 -20.52 -12.36
CA ASP A 279 30.90 -19.24 -12.05
C ASP A 279 30.90 -18.95 -10.54
N ARG A 280 31.92 -18.16 -10.14
CA ARG A 280 32.09 -17.72 -8.76
C ARG A 280 32.07 -16.19 -8.68
N ILE A 281 31.27 -15.65 -7.79
CA ILE A 281 31.23 -14.22 -7.50
C ILE A 281 31.63 -13.95 -6.07
N LEU A 282 32.64 -13.09 -5.92
CA LEU A 282 33.06 -12.60 -4.61
C LEU A 282 32.44 -11.22 -4.35
N LYS A 283 31.73 -11.10 -3.27
CA LYS A 283 31.20 -9.84 -2.74
C LYS A 283 31.64 -9.64 -1.31
N LYS A 284 31.52 -8.41 -0.80
CA LYS A 284 31.83 -8.10 0.59
C LYS A 284 30.62 -7.42 1.21
N ILE A 285 30.30 -7.80 2.42
CA ILE A 285 29.32 -7.09 3.26
C ILE A 285 30.04 -6.48 4.46
N VAL A 286 29.47 -5.42 4.97
CA VAL A 286 29.95 -4.74 6.18
C VAL A 286 28.90 -4.94 7.27
N VAL A 287 29.31 -5.58 8.35
CA VAL A 287 28.47 -5.76 9.56
C VAL A 287 29.00 -4.80 10.61
N ARG A 288 28.15 -3.91 11.11
CA ARG A 288 28.52 -2.83 12.03
C ARG A 288 27.60 -2.78 13.24
N SER A 289 28.17 -2.44 14.38
CA SER A 289 27.49 -2.10 15.64
C SER A 289 28.18 -0.93 16.33
N ASP A 290 27.42 -0.25 17.22
CA ASP A 290 27.98 0.79 18.10
C ASP A 290 28.89 0.18 19.19
N LYS A 291 28.64 -1.09 19.58
CA LYS A 291 29.44 -1.86 20.53
C LYS A 291 30.39 -2.80 19.79
N PRO A 292 31.60 -3.10 20.31
CA PRO A 292 32.43 -4.14 19.77
C PRO A 292 31.75 -5.53 19.90
N PHE A 293 31.82 -6.37 18.87
CA PHE A 293 31.19 -7.68 18.81
C PHE A 293 32.01 -8.68 18.02
N ARG A 294 31.65 -9.96 18.13
CA ARG A 294 32.13 -11.05 17.31
C ARG A 294 31.00 -11.63 16.49
N ILE A 295 31.29 -12.01 15.27
CA ILE A 295 30.36 -12.84 14.48
C ILE A 295 30.54 -14.28 14.99
N VAL A 296 29.47 -14.88 15.50
CA VAL A 296 29.44 -16.22 16.04
C VAL A 296 29.19 -17.23 14.93
N ASP A 297 28.23 -16.91 14.05
CA ASP A 297 27.85 -17.77 12.94
C ASP A 297 27.26 -17.00 11.78
N ILE A 298 27.35 -17.55 10.56
CA ILE A 298 26.67 -17.03 9.36
C ILE A 298 26.06 -18.24 8.66
N ARG A 299 24.73 -18.21 8.52
CA ARG A 299 23.97 -19.32 7.92
C ARG A 299 23.21 -18.85 6.69
N CYS A 300 23.14 -19.73 5.71
CA CYS A 300 22.25 -19.66 4.56
C CYS A 300 21.62 -21.03 4.36
N GLU A 301 20.38 -21.08 3.89
CA GLU A 301 19.71 -22.36 3.61
C GLU A 301 20.32 -23.12 2.42
N ASP A 302 21.08 -22.41 1.57
CA ASP A 302 21.67 -22.95 0.35
C ASP A 302 23.19 -23.04 0.48
N ASP A 303 23.77 -24.19 0.15
CA ASP A 303 25.22 -24.49 0.17
C ASP A 303 26.00 -23.70 -0.92
N CYS A 304 25.32 -22.93 -1.75
CA CYS A 304 25.93 -22.06 -2.77
C CYS A 304 26.72 -20.90 -2.21
N PHE A 305 26.57 -20.59 -0.91
CA PHE A 305 27.24 -19.47 -0.25
C PHE A 305 28.34 -19.95 0.69
N GLN A 306 29.54 -19.37 0.53
CA GLN A 306 30.66 -19.56 1.41
C GLN A 306 31.02 -18.25 2.10
N PHE A 307 31.18 -18.30 3.42
CA PHE A 307 31.46 -17.13 4.27
C PHE A 307 32.85 -17.25 4.89
N LEU A 308 33.58 -16.14 4.93
CA LEU A 308 34.87 -16.07 5.60
C LEU A 308 34.85 -14.93 6.64
N PRO A 309 34.24 -15.14 7.83
CA PRO A 309 34.18 -14.12 8.84
C PRO A 309 35.55 -13.79 9.41
N ALA A 310 35.89 -12.53 9.53
CA ALA A 310 37.10 -12.12 10.25
C ALA A 310 36.86 -12.27 11.76
N GLY A 311 37.72 -13.02 12.43
CA GLY A 311 37.69 -13.20 13.88
C GLY A 311 38.04 -11.93 14.66
N GLY A 312 37.70 -11.91 15.96
CA GLY A 312 38.05 -10.87 16.93
C GLY A 312 36.90 -9.91 17.26
N LEU A 313 37.09 -9.15 18.34
CA LEU A 313 36.11 -8.20 18.89
C LEU A 313 36.30 -6.84 18.19
N ARG A 314 35.35 -6.43 17.35
CA ARG A 314 35.42 -5.18 16.57
C ARG A 314 34.04 -4.55 16.44
N LYS A 315 33.97 -3.24 16.23
CA LYS A 315 32.72 -2.52 15.90
C LYS A 315 32.28 -2.70 14.45
N THR A 316 33.19 -3.14 13.58
CA THR A 316 32.93 -3.30 12.15
C THR A 316 33.65 -4.55 11.66
N HIS A 317 32.90 -5.44 11.05
CA HIS A 317 33.43 -6.63 10.38
C HIS A 317 33.14 -6.52 8.88
N ILE A 318 34.16 -6.80 8.07
CA ILE A 318 34.04 -6.96 6.62
C ILE A 318 34.03 -8.45 6.36
N VAL A 319 32.94 -8.96 5.84
CA VAL A 319 32.76 -10.39 5.57
C VAL A 319 32.77 -10.63 4.06
N PRO A 320 33.78 -11.30 3.52
CA PRO A 320 33.75 -11.79 2.16
C PRO A 320 32.70 -12.90 2.03
N ILE A 321 31.89 -12.81 0.98
CA ILE A 321 30.89 -13.81 0.61
C ILE A 321 31.22 -14.28 -0.78
N THR A 322 31.46 -15.59 -0.93
CA THR A 322 31.62 -16.22 -2.24
C THR A 322 30.35 -16.97 -2.57
N PHE A 323 29.74 -16.58 -3.68
CA PHE A 323 28.63 -17.32 -4.28
C PHE A 323 29.18 -18.21 -5.40
N VAL A 324 28.79 -19.47 -5.42
CA VAL A 324 29.13 -20.45 -6.46
C VAL A 324 27.84 -20.88 -7.13
N ALA A 325 27.67 -20.54 -8.41
CA ALA A 325 26.46 -20.91 -9.15
C ALA A 325 26.42 -22.42 -9.38
N GLN A 326 25.67 -23.14 -8.56
CA GLN A 326 25.47 -24.59 -8.62
C GLN A 326 23.99 -24.91 -8.79
N GLY A 327 23.68 -26.08 -9.35
CA GLY A 327 22.30 -26.56 -9.46
C GLY A 327 21.61 -26.25 -10.79
N LYS A 328 20.29 -26.07 -10.74
CA LYS A 328 19.44 -25.82 -11.90
C LYS A 328 19.37 -24.32 -12.23
N PRO A 329 19.25 -23.97 -13.52
CA PRO A 329 18.99 -22.59 -13.93
C PRO A 329 17.72 -22.07 -13.30
N GLY A 330 17.72 -20.80 -12.88
CA GLY A 330 16.59 -20.16 -12.26
C GLY A 330 16.96 -18.99 -11.36
N ARG A 331 15.95 -18.36 -10.79
CA ARG A 331 16.12 -17.28 -9.81
C ARG A 331 16.42 -17.86 -8.43
N ILE A 332 17.44 -17.28 -7.80
CA ILE A 332 17.78 -17.54 -6.40
C ILE A 332 17.39 -16.30 -5.59
N ASN A 333 16.73 -16.55 -4.47
CA ASN A 333 16.39 -15.54 -3.47
C ASN A 333 16.61 -16.19 -2.09
N GLN A 334 17.76 -15.92 -1.49
CA GLN A 334 18.19 -16.55 -0.25
C GLN A 334 18.37 -15.53 0.87
N ARG A 335 17.99 -15.92 2.08
CA ARG A 335 18.26 -15.16 3.31
C ARG A 335 19.53 -15.65 3.96
N ILE A 336 20.42 -14.70 4.24
CA ILE A 336 21.66 -14.93 4.96
C ILE A 336 21.48 -14.38 6.37
N HIS A 337 21.58 -15.26 7.36
CA HIS A 337 21.48 -14.91 8.78
C HIS A 337 22.86 -14.78 9.39
N ILE A 338 23.11 -13.69 10.09
CA ILE A 338 24.37 -13.39 10.75
C ILE A 338 24.12 -13.33 12.25
N GLU A 339 24.67 -14.26 13.00
CA GLU A 339 24.58 -14.31 14.46
C GLU A 339 25.83 -13.69 15.10
N THR A 340 25.63 -12.95 16.20
CA THR A 340 26.73 -12.31 16.93
C THR A 340 26.61 -12.56 18.43
N ASP A 341 27.69 -12.24 19.16
CA ASP A 341 27.74 -12.31 20.64
C ASP A 341 27.15 -11.10 21.35
N LEU A 342 26.51 -10.15 20.62
CA LEU A 342 25.81 -9.02 21.23
C LEU A 342 24.45 -9.45 21.79
N ASP A 343 24.14 -8.92 22.96
CA ASP A 343 22.86 -8.97 23.66
C ASP A 343 21.91 -10.14 23.25
N GLN A 344 22.11 -11.32 23.84
CA GLN A 344 21.32 -12.54 23.63
C GLN A 344 21.24 -13.06 22.20
N GLY A 345 22.34 -12.92 21.42
CA GLY A 345 22.39 -13.43 20.05
C GLY A 345 21.69 -12.51 19.04
N SER A 346 22.00 -11.21 19.08
CA SER A 346 21.51 -10.28 18.05
C SER A 346 21.88 -10.80 16.67
N ALA A 347 20.86 -11.06 15.85
CA ALA A 347 20.99 -11.53 14.48
C ALA A 347 20.65 -10.41 13.51
N ALA A 348 21.34 -10.38 12.39
CA ALA A 348 21.01 -9.53 11.26
C ALA A 348 20.77 -10.40 10.03
N GLU A 349 19.90 -9.93 9.15
CA GLU A 349 19.57 -10.63 7.90
C GLU A 349 19.87 -9.75 6.70
N LEU A 350 20.32 -10.40 5.62
CA LEU A 350 20.37 -9.78 4.31
C LEU A 350 19.80 -10.74 3.27
N VAL A 351 19.25 -10.20 2.19
CA VAL A 351 18.69 -10.97 1.08
C VAL A 351 19.69 -10.98 -0.07
N ALA A 352 20.09 -12.16 -0.55
CA ALA A 352 20.91 -12.34 -1.73
C ALA A 352 20.05 -12.81 -2.90
N THR A 353 20.17 -12.16 -4.06
CA THR A 353 19.44 -12.50 -5.28
C THR A 353 20.39 -12.73 -6.45
N ALA A 354 20.13 -13.79 -7.22
CA ALA A 354 20.86 -14.11 -8.43
C ALA A 354 19.91 -14.72 -9.49
N THR A 355 20.31 -14.69 -10.76
CA THR A 355 19.69 -15.49 -11.81
C THR A 355 20.76 -16.42 -12.38
N ILE A 356 20.59 -17.74 -12.22
CA ILE A 356 21.50 -18.74 -12.81
C ILE A 356 21.06 -19.03 -14.24
N LEU A 357 21.96 -18.81 -15.18
CA LEU A 357 21.74 -19.04 -16.61
C LEU A 357 22.33 -20.38 -17.06
N THR A 358 21.67 -21.01 -18.05
CA THR A 358 22.27 -22.13 -18.80
C THR A 358 23.26 -21.57 -19.81
N GLY A 359 24.53 -21.59 -19.53
CA GLY A 359 25.56 -21.16 -20.48
C GLY A 359 26.92 -21.71 -20.07
N THR A 360 27.68 -22.10 -21.07
CA THR A 360 29.12 -22.33 -20.95
C THR A 360 29.77 -20.98 -20.75
N PRO A 361 30.73 -20.82 -19.81
CA PRO A 361 31.47 -19.58 -19.69
C PRO A 361 32.18 -19.30 -21.02
N GLU A 362 31.86 -18.16 -21.66
CA GLU A 362 32.67 -17.64 -22.76
C GLU A 362 34.05 -17.33 -22.17
N THR A 363 35.01 -18.14 -22.50
CA THR A 363 36.45 -17.82 -22.32
C THR A 363 36.73 -16.63 -23.21
N VAL A 364 36.71 -15.44 -22.64
CA VAL A 364 37.25 -14.24 -23.29
C VAL A 364 38.75 -14.42 -23.42
N PRO A 365 39.34 -14.30 -24.63
CA PRO A 365 40.75 -14.49 -24.92
C PRO A 365 41.66 -13.45 -24.26
#